data_61cfe0fba6e8eb53ef08bd5c7c7cbe37
#
_entry.id   61cfe0fba6e8eb53ef08bd5c7c7cbe37
#
_cell.length_a   1.000
_cell.length_b   1.000
_cell.length_c   1.000
_cell.angle_alpha   90.00
_cell.angle_beta   90.00
_cell.angle_gamma   90.00
#
_symmetry.space_group_name_H-M   'P 1'
#
loop_
_entity.id
_entity.type
_entity.pdbx_description
1 polymer ?
#
loop_
_entity_poly.entity_id
_entity_poly.type
_entity_poly.pdbx_seq_one_letter_code
_entity_poly.pdbx_strand_id
1 'polypeptide(L)'
;KEAFILTAKRTMQGLMGALMALMLLSGCGLQAEESGKSAEAKAEQAMDAEGVDGTAPPFKATSFDGSEVAINAAMDKKLYVINFWATWCPPCRAEMPELNEFAKKHEGEVTFYAVNLQEPKDTVDKFLKDNGYTMPVLLDLKGEAADTYKVRAIPTTYVIDRDGKILLKKIGGTTAAELETALTRAAK
;
A
#
# COMPACT_ATOMS: atom_id res chain seq x y z
N LYS A 1 23.74 56.05 0.68
CA LYS A 1 24.40 56.22 -0.63
C LYS A 1 23.75 55.25 -1.57
N GLU A 2 22.60 55.67 -2.17
CA GLU A 2 22.52 56.30 -3.50
C GLU A 2 22.95 55.30 -4.58
N ALA A 3 22.03 54.69 -5.33
CA ALA A 3 21.20 55.24 -6.40
C ALA A 3 21.95 55.11 -7.76
N PHE A 4 21.26 54.50 -8.70
CA PHE A 4 21.19 54.85 -10.11
C PHE A 4 20.37 53.79 -10.81
N ILE A 5 19.13 53.91 -11.04
CA ILE A 5 18.24 54.71 -11.93
C ILE A 5 18.63 54.65 -13.43
N LEU A 6 17.59 54.25 -14.15
CA LEU A 6 17.12 54.69 -15.47
C LEU A 6 17.59 53.92 -16.73
N THR A 7 16.64 53.30 -17.31
CA THR A 7 15.88 53.69 -18.50
C THR A 7 16.51 53.34 -19.85
N ALA A 8 15.78 52.55 -20.64
CA ALA A 8 15.50 52.90 -22.02
C ALA A 8 14.33 52.11 -22.61
N LYS A 9 13.20 52.75 -22.74
CA LYS A 9 12.15 52.50 -23.75
C LYS A 9 12.71 52.78 -25.15
N ARG A 10 12.29 52.00 -26.12
CA ARG A 10 11.94 52.41 -27.48
C ARG A 10 11.48 51.19 -28.30
N THR A 11 10.18 51.01 -28.46
CA THR A 11 9.37 51.31 -29.66
C THR A 11 10.09 51.25 -30.99
N MET A 12 9.68 50.33 -31.82
CA MET A 12 9.39 50.69 -33.21
C MET A 12 8.41 49.70 -33.85
N GLN A 13 7.31 50.26 -34.27
CA GLN A 13 6.30 49.75 -35.19
C GLN A 13 6.85 49.67 -36.62
N GLY A 14 6.22 48.84 -37.41
CA GLY A 14 6.23 48.91 -38.87
C GLY A 14 6.26 47.54 -39.50
N LEU A 15 5.44 47.17 -40.20
CA LEU A 15 4.50 47.39 -41.28
C LEU A 15 4.37 46.11 -42.12
N MET A 16 3.14 45.69 -42.28
CA MET A 16 2.50 45.15 -43.50
C MET A 16 3.28 44.24 -44.44
N GLY A 17 2.64 43.14 -44.75
CA GLY A 17 2.89 42.32 -45.93
C GLY A 17 1.96 41.12 -45.99
N ALA A 18 0.77 41.33 -46.55
CA ALA A 18 -0.14 40.25 -46.92
C ALA A 18 0.44 39.43 -48.07
N LEU A 19 0.43 38.12 -47.97
CA LEU A 19 0.25 37.26 -49.14
C LEU A 19 -0.43 35.94 -48.72
N MET A 20 -1.59 35.79 -49.29
CA MET A 20 -2.48 34.65 -49.29
C MET A 20 -1.84 33.55 -50.15
N ALA A 21 -1.63 32.38 -49.62
CA ALA A 21 -1.46 31.18 -50.43
C ALA A 21 -2.15 29.99 -49.74
N LEU A 22 -3.24 29.63 -50.31
CA LEU A 22 -4.06 28.45 -50.12
C LEU A 22 -3.24 27.18 -50.46
N MET A 23 -3.00 26.27 -49.50
CA MET A 23 -2.72 24.88 -49.80
C MET A 23 -3.40 23.98 -48.77
N LEU A 24 -4.44 23.36 -49.25
CA LEU A 24 -5.05 22.15 -48.69
C LEU A 24 -4.04 20.99 -48.80
N LEU A 25 -3.60 20.43 -47.70
CA LEU A 25 -3.09 19.06 -47.64
C LEU A 25 -3.35 18.47 -46.27
N SER A 26 -4.26 17.52 -46.30
CA SER A 26 -4.36 16.33 -45.44
C SER A 26 -3.79 16.38 -44.03
N GLY A 27 -4.72 16.34 -43.09
CA GLY A 27 -4.47 16.04 -41.72
C GLY A 27 -3.90 14.63 -41.53
N CYS A 28 -2.79 14.57 -40.83
CA CYS A 28 -2.41 13.41 -40.04
C CYS A 28 -2.19 13.94 -38.63
N GLY A 29 -3.26 13.94 -37.86
CA GLY A 29 -3.23 14.31 -36.45
C GLY A 29 -2.41 13.29 -35.67
N LEU A 30 -1.26 13.73 -35.18
CA LEU A 30 -0.55 13.04 -34.10
C LEU A 30 -1.38 13.18 -32.81
N GLN A 31 -2.24 12.19 -32.57
CA GLN A 31 -2.79 11.90 -31.24
C GLN A 31 -1.94 10.81 -30.63
N ALA A 32 -0.89 11.20 -29.97
CA ALA A 32 -0.06 10.31 -29.19
C ALA A 32 0.40 11.06 -27.94
N GLU A 33 -0.48 11.20 -26.92
CA GLU A 33 -0.05 11.55 -25.55
C GLU A 33 -1.10 11.33 -24.45
N GLU A 34 -2.20 10.63 -24.69
CA GLU A 34 -3.15 10.27 -23.60
C GLU A 34 -3.22 8.78 -23.26
N SER A 35 -2.43 7.92 -23.89
CA SER A 35 -2.50 6.47 -23.66
C SER A 35 -1.66 5.99 -22.48
N GLY A 36 -0.70 6.78 -22.01
CA GLY A 36 0.20 6.36 -20.90
C GLY A 36 -0.45 6.42 -19.53
N LYS A 37 -1.25 7.44 -19.26
CA LYS A 37 -1.79 7.70 -17.92
C LYS A 37 -2.98 6.83 -17.55
N SER A 38 -3.74 6.35 -18.54
CA SER A 38 -4.86 5.45 -18.32
C SER A 38 -4.43 3.98 -18.15
N ALA A 39 -3.28 3.60 -18.70
CA ALA A 39 -2.73 2.25 -18.56
C ALA A 39 -2.09 2.03 -17.20
N GLU A 40 -1.39 3.03 -16.65
CA GLU A 40 -0.82 2.95 -15.29
C GLU A 40 -1.92 2.93 -14.22
N ALA A 41 -2.92 3.80 -14.32
CA ALA A 41 -4.06 3.80 -13.39
C ALA A 41 -4.89 2.49 -13.46
N LYS A 42 -4.95 1.85 -14.64
CA LYS A 42 -5.65 0.57 -14.82
C LYS A 42 -4.82 -0.61 -14.36
N ALA A 43 -3.49 -0.53 -14.42
CA ALA A 43 -2.58 -1.54 -13.88
C ALA A 43 -2.58 -1.52 -12.34
N GLU A 44 -2.63 -0.34 -11.73
CA GLU A 44 -2.70 -0.18 -10.28
C GLU A 44 -4.04 -0.69 -9.72
N GLN A 45 -5.16 -0.47 -10.41
CA GLN A 45 -6.47 -1.02 -10.05
C GLN A 45 -6.62 -2.53 -10.32
N ALA A 46 -5.85 -3.10 -11.25
CA ALA A 46 -5.92 -4.54 -11.56
C ALA A 46 -5.17 -5.41 -10.54
N MET A 47 -4.24 -4.87 -9.77
CA MET A 47 -3.53 -5.60 -8.71
C MET A 47 -4.37 -5.82 -7.44
N ASP A 48 -5.44 -5.05 -7.26
CA ASP A 48 -6.31 -5.11 -6.08
C ASP A 48 -7.54 -6.02 -6.27
N ALA A 49 -7.78 -6.56 -7.47
CA ALA A 49 -9.03 -7.22 -7.85
C ALA A 49 -8.91 -8.71 -8.18
N GLU A 50 -7.76 -9.35 -8.00
CA GLU A 50 -7.71 -10.81 -8.17
C GLU A 50 -8.35 -11.52 -7.00
N GLY A 51 -9.65 -11.76 -7.15
CA GLY A 51 -10.41 -12.87 -6.62
C GLY A 51 -10.13 -13.27 -5.17
N VAL A 52 -10.55 -12.42 -4.22
CA VAL A 52 -10.58 -12.86 -2.84
C VAL A 52 -11.94 -13.46 -2.52
N ASP A 53 -12.35 -14.44 -3.32
CA ASP A 53 -13.50 -15.29 -3.03
C ASP A 53 -13.05 -16.50 -2.22
N GLY A 54 -12.59 -16.27 -0.99
CA GLY A 54 -12.11 -17.38 -0.18
C GLY A 54 -12.26 -17.13 1.32
N THR A 55 -12.45 -18.23 2.03
CA THR A 55 -12.29 -18.27 3.49
C THR A 55 -10.80 -18.31 3.80
N ALA A 56 -10.37 -17.47 4.74
CA ALA A 56 -9.00 -17.41 5.21
C ALA A 56 -8.61 -18.76 5.85
N PRO A 57 -7.54 -19.40 5.39
CA PRO A 57 -7.11 -20.66 5.96
C PRO A 57 -6.57 -20.42 7.38
N PRO A 58 -6.72 -21.39 8.30
CA PRO A 58 -6.09 -21.30 9.60
C PRO A 58 -4.57 -21.42 9.48
N PHE A 59 -3.85 -20.73 10.36
CA PHE A 59 -2.40 -20.85 10.45
C PHE A 59 -1.91 -20.74 11.89
N LYS A 60 -0.63 -21.04 12.08
CA LYS A 60 0.06 -20.88 13.36
C LYS A 60 1.31 -20.05 13.16
N ALA A 61 1.65 -19.28 14.17
CA ALA A 61 2.89 -18.50 14.22
C ALA A 61 3.38 -18.37 15.67
N THR A 62 4.60 -17.93 15.86
CA THR A 62 5.19 -17.80 17.19
C THR A 62 5.09 -16.37 17.69
N SER A 63 4.56 -16.18 18.89
CA SER A 63 4.58 -14.90 19.59
C SER A 63 5.99 -14.55 20.13
N PHE A 64 6.19 -13.28 20.53
CA PHE A 64 7.48 -12.85 21.10
C PHE A 64 7.83 -13.49 22.43
N ASP A 65 6.88 -14.01 23.19
CA ASP A 65 7.13 -14.80 24.41
C ASP A 65 7.47 -16.27 24.14
N GLY A 66 7.46 -16.69 22.86
CA GLY A 66 7.73 -18.04 22.41
C GLY A 66 6.50 -18.95 22.39
N SER A 67 5.33 -18.45 22.76
CA SER A 67 4.08 -19.23 22.68
C SER A 67 3.62 -19.37 21.21
N GLU A 68 2.95 -20.49 20.91
CA GLU A 68 2.28 -20.68 19.63
C GLU A 68 0.94 -19.96 19.64
N VAL A 69 0.71 -19.12 18.65
CA VAL A 69 -0.56 -18.47 18.38
C VAL A 69 -1.21 -19.13 17.17
N ALA A 70 -2.34 -19.78 17.39
CA ALA A 70 -3.16 -20.35 16.33
C ALA A 70 -4.27 -19.36 15.95
N ILE A 71 -4.42 -19.10 14.67
CA ILE A 71 -5.43 -18.18 14.12
C ILE A 71 -6.36 -18.98 13.22
N ASN A 72 -7.67 -18.91 13.50
CA ASN A 72 -8.73 -19.46 12.67
C ASN A 72 -9.88 -18.46 12.63
N ALA A 73 -9.80 -17.50 11.71
CA ALA A 73 -10.73 -16.38 11.65
C ALA A 73 -12.21 -16.81 11.60
N ALA A 74 -12.52 -17.89 10.90
CA ALA A 74 -13.88 -18.43 10.81
C ALA A 74 -14.43 -18.95 12.14
N MET A 75 -13.55 -19.50 13.01
CA MET A 75 -13.93 -20.01 14.32
C MET A 75 -13.83 -18.95 15.43
N ASP A 76 -12.82 -18.10 15.34
CA ASP A 76 -12.53 -17.07 16.36
C ASP A 76 -13.56 -15.96 16.40
N LYS A 77 -14.33 -15.78 15.32
CA LYS A 77 -15.34 -14.72 15.14
C LYS A 77 -14.77 -13.31 15.35
N LYS A 78 -13.51 -13.13 15.01
CA LYS A 78 -12.78 -11.87 15.11
C LYS A 78 -12.57 -11.25 13.73
N LEU A 79 -12.47 -9.93 13.73
CA LEU A 79 -12.06 -9.15 12.56
C LEU A 79 -10.54 -9.06 12.58
N TYR A 80 -9.88 -9.54 11.52
CA TYR A 80 -8.42 -9.58 11.43
C TYR A 80 -7.86 -8.62 10.39
N VAL A 81 -6.74 -8.02 10.72
CA VAL A 81 -5.80 -7.43 9.76
C VAL A 81 -4.46 -8.15 9.95
N ILE A 82 -3.98 -8.80 8.89
CA ILE A 82 -2.75 -9.58 8.89
C ILE A 82 -1.82 -9.00 7.81
N ASN A 83 -0.68 -8.47 8.24
CA ASN A 83 0.34 -7.91 7.36
C ASN A 83 1.59 -8.78 7.38
N PHE A 84 2.01 -9.29 6.24
CA PHE A 84 3.25 -10.07 6.08
C PHE A 84 4.40 -9.14 5.68
N TRP A 85 5.50 -9.18 6.42
CA TRP A 85 6.59 -8.22 6.29
C TRP A 85 7.96 -8.77 6.71
N ALA A 86 9.03 -7.98 6.46
CA ALA A 86 10.36 -8.23 7.01
C ALA A 86 11.09 -6.91 7.31
N THR A 87 12.07 -6.95 8.21
CA THR A 87 12.84 -5.76 8.62
C THR A 87 13.71 -5.20 7.50
N TRP A 88 14.16 -6.04 6.58
CA TRP A 88 14.99 -5.69 5.42
C TRP A 88 14.19 -5.21 4.21
N CYS A 89 12.86 -5.24 4.25
CA CYS A 89 11.99 -4.90 3.14
C CYS A 89 11.68 -3.38 3.14
N PRO A 90 12.19 -2.58 2.17
CA PRO A 90 12.00 -1.13 2.20
C PRO A 90 10.54 -0.67 2.13
N PRO A 91 9.65 -1.21 1.25
CA PRO A 91 8.26 -0.82 1.23
C PRO A 91 7.51 -1.23 2.51
N CYS A 92 7.87 -2.38 3.15
CA CYS A 92 7.30 -2.76 4.43
C CYS A 92 7.62 -1.72 5.51
N ARG A 93 8.89 -1.28 5.58
CA ARG A 93 9.34 -0.26 6.54
C ARG A 93 8.61 1.08 6.36
N ALA A 94 8.28 1.42 5.13
CA ALA A 94 7.60 2.68 4.81
C ALA A 94 6.17 2.73 5.36
N GLU A 95 5.44 1.60 5.36
CA GLU A 95 4.06 1.54 5.87
C GLU A 95 3.95 1.33 7.39
N MET A 96 5.01 0.80 8.05
CA MET A 96 4.99 0.44 9.47
C MET A 96 4.54 1.53 10.44
N PRO A 97 4.94 2.82 10.28
CA PRO A 97 4.45 3.87 11.17
C PRO A 97 2.93 3.99 11.16
N GLU A 98 2.33 3.94 9.96
CA GLU A 98 0.89 4.07 9.77
C GLU A 98 0.14 2.84 10.29
N LEU A 99 0.69 1.64 10.05
CA LEU A 99 0.14 0.38 10.57
C LEU A 99 0.20 0.31 12.11
N ASN A 100 1.27 0.81 12.72
CA ASN A 100 1.38 0.88 14.17
C ASN A 100 0.30 1.78 14.80
N GLU A 101 0.04 2.94 14.22
CA GLU A 101 -1.02 3.84 14.69
C GLU A 101 -2.42 3.25 14.39
N PHE A 102 -2.60 2.60 13.24
CA PHE A 102 -3.84 1.90 12.93
C PHE A 102 -4.14 0.79 13.97
N ALA A 103 -3.15 -0.03 14.30
CA ALA A 103 -3.31 -1.10 15.29
C ALA A 103 -3.72 -0.56 16.67
N LYS A 104 -3.11 0.55 17.11
CA LYS A 104 -3.47 1.22 18.37
C LYS A 104 -4.90 1.78 18.33
N LYS A 105 -5.26 2.46 17.24
CA LYS A 105 -6.58 3.09 17.06
C LYS A 105 -7.71 2.06 17.14
N HIS A 106 -7.49 0.86 16.60
CA HIS A 106 -8.49 -0.19 16.50
C HIS A 106 -8.32 -1.31 17.54
N GLU A 107 -7.53 -1.05 18.61
CA GLU A 107 -7.37 -2.00 19.70
C GLU A 107 -8.73 -2.39 20.30
N GLY A 108 -8.95 -3.71 20.45
CA GLY A 108 -10.20 -4.27 20.95
C GLY A 108 -11.30 -4.43 19.88
N GLU A 109 -11.23 -3.75 18.75
CA GLU A 109 -12.15 -3.90 17.62
C GLU A 109 -11.60 -4.84 16.54
N VAL A 110 -10.34 -4.63 16.18
CA VAL A 110 -9.60 -5.39 15.16
C VAL A 110 -8.46 -6.16 15.83
N THR A 111 -8.33 -7.43 15.51
CA THR A 111 -7.15 -8.21 15.86
C THR A 111 -6.09 -8.00 14.76
N PHE A 112 -5.13 -7.13 15.04
CA PHE A 112 -4.03 -6.82 14.14
C PHE A 112 -2.83 -7.74 14.43
N TYR A 113 -2.22 -8.30 13.37
CA TYR A 113 -0.94 -8.99 13.46
C TYR A 113 -0.02 -8.60 12.31
N ALA A 114 1.17 -8.12 12.64
CA ALA A 114 2.29 -8.02 11.70
C ALA A 114 3.09 -9.34 11.76
N VAL A 115 2.95 -10.18 10.73
CA VAL A 115 3.60 -11.49 10.64
C VAL A 115 4.96 -11.33 9.97
N ASN A 116 6.02 -11.43 10.75
CA ASN A 116 7.40 -11.31 10.25
C ASN A 116 7.88 -12.63 9.63
N LEU A 117 8.49 -12.53 8.46
CA LEU A 117 8.91 -13.68 7.67
C LEU A 117 10.36 -14.06 7.94
N GLN A 118 10.57 -15.25 8.53
CA GLN A 118 11.84 -15.99 8.59
C GLN A 118 13.03 -15.22 9.16
N GLU A 119 12.79 -14.26 10.06
CA GLU A 119 13.84 -13.52 10.74
C GLU A 119 13.96 -13.96 12.22
N PRO A 120 15.17 -13.99 12.77
CA PRO A 120 15.36 -14.24 14.19
C PRO A 120 14.63 -13.20 15.06
N LYS A 121 14.07 -13.68 16.17
CA LYS A 121 13.35 -12.83 17.15
C LYS A 121 14.14 -11.57 17.54
N ASP A 122 15.44 -11.72 17.83
CA ASP A 122 16.27 -10.59 18.28
C ASP A 122 16.43 -9.50 17.21
N THR A 123 16.49 -9.89 15.95
CA THR A 123 16.52 -8.95 14.81
C THR A 123 15.23 -8.13 14.76
N VAL A 124 14.09 -8.79 14.85
CA VAL A 124 12.78 -8.17 14.80
C VAL A 124 12.54 -7.30 16.04
N ASP A 125 12.87 -7.82 17.25
CA ASP A 125 12.73 -7.08 18.51
C ASP A 125 13.55 -5.79 18.51
N LYS A 126 14.81 -5.87 18.07
CA LYS A 126 15.65 -4.69 17.91
C LYS A 126 15.02 -3.66 16.97
N PHE A 127 14.53 -4.10 15.81
CA PHE A 127 13.89 -3.21 14.84
C PHE A 127 12.66 -2.52 15.43
N LEU A 128 11.78 -3.25 16.13
CA LEU A 128 10.59 -2.68 16.76
C LEU A 128 10.95 -1.64 17.83
N LYS A 129 11.93 -1.94 18.68
CA LYS A 129 12.41 -1.04 19.75
C LYS A 129 13.06 0.23 19.18
N ASP A 130 13.92 0.08 18.18
CA ASP A 130 14.60 1.21 17.56
C ASP A 130 13.62 2.20 16.90
N ASN A 131 12.45 1.74 16.45
CA ASN A 131 11.43 2.55 15.81
C ASN A 131 10.23 2.89 16.72
N GLY A 132 10.18 2.39 17.96
CA GLY A 132 9.11 2.65 18.90
C GLY A 132 7.77 1.99 18.51
N TYR A 133 7.79 0.88 17.76
CA TYR A 133 6.59 0.17 17.36
C TYR A 133 6.10 -0.77 18.47
N THR A 134 4.78 -0.75 18.69
CA THR A 134 4.10 -1.52 19.75
C THR A 134 2.99 -2.43 19.23
N MET A 135 2.74 -2.41 17.93
CA MET A 135 1.74 -3.29 17.31
C MET A 135 2.07 -4.77 17.54
N PRO A 136 1.06 -5.65 17.64
CA PRO A 136 1.28 -7.08 17.83
C PRO A 136 2.05 -7.69 16.64
N VAL A 137 3.16 -8.38 16.94
CA VAL A 137 3.99 -9.06 15.94
C VAL A 137 4.03 -10.54 16.22
N LEU A 138 3.88 -11.35 15.17
CA LEU A 138 4.10 -12.80 15.18
C LEU A 138 5.30 -13.14 14.29
N LEU A 139 5.99 -14.20 14.64
CA LEU A 139 7.16 -14.70 13.92
C LEU A 139 6.78 -15.95 13.13
N ASP A 140 6.83 -15.89 11.82
CA ASP A 140 6.70 -17.03 10.92
C ASP A 140 8.09 -17.57 10.57
N LEU A 141 8.73 -18.20 11.55
CA LEU A 141 10.14 -18.63 11.47
C LEU A 141 10.43 -19.60 10.33
N LYS A 142 9.42 -20.39 9.93
CA LYS A 142 9.54 -21.40 8.89
C LYS A 142 8.91 -20.99 7.56
N GLY A 143 8.14 -19.91 7.53
CA GLY A 143 7.39 -19.47 6.35
C GLY A 143 6.07 -20.22 6.14
N GLU A 144 5.63 -21.01 7.13
CA GLU A 144 4.42 -21.85 7.01
C GLU A 144 3.13 -21.01 6.89
N ALA A 145 3.05 -19.90 7.62
CA ALA A 145 1.92 -18.97 7.51
C ALA A 145 1.91 -18.26 6.15
N ALA A 146 3.08 -17.81 5.68
CA ALA A 146 3.23 -17.19 4.37
C ALA A 146 2.85 -18.14 3.22
N ASP A 147 3.27 -19.39 3.30
CA ASP A 147 2.93 -20.43 2.31
C ASP A 147 1.42 -20.72 2.31
N THR A 148 0.81 -20.84 3.51
CA THR A 148 -0.63 -21.05 3.68
C THR A 148 -1.44 -19.92 3.04
N TYR A 149 -1.01 -18.67 3.22
CA TYR A 149 -1.65 -17.48 2.63
C TYR A 149 -1.18 -17.17 1.20
N LYS A 150 -0.33 -18.03 0.63
CA LYS A 150 0.22 -17.86 -0.73
C LYS A 150 0.85 -16.48 -0.92
N VAL A 151 1.61 -16.04 0.07
CA VAL A 151 2.36 -14.77 0.01
C VAL A 151 3.53 -14.96 -0.95
N ARG A 152 3.55 -14.22 -2.06
CA ARG A 152 4.59 -14.28 -3.10
C ARG A 152 5.49 -13.06 -3.12
N ALA A 153 5.07 -12.00 -2.48
CA ALA A 153 5.81 -10.75 -2.33
C ALA A 153 5.43 -10.09 -1.00
N ILE A 154 6.30 -9.24 -0.48
CA ILE A 154 6.04 -8.45 0.72
C ILE A 154 6.23 -6.95 0.42
N PRO A 155 5.46 -6.08 1.09
CA PRO A 155 4.41 -6.44 2.04
C PRO A 155 3.19 -7.05 1.34
N THR A 156 2.44 -7.89 2.06
CA THR A 156 1.11 -8.34 1.65
C THR A 156 0.19 -8.26 2.86
N THR A 157 -0.95 -7.61 2.69
CA THR A 157 -1.93 -7.39 3.77
C THR A 157 -3.26 -8.04 3.46
N TYR A 158 -3.84 -8.70 4.44
CA TYR A 158 -5.17 -9.28 4.41
C TYR A 158 -6.07 -8.60 5.42
N VAL A 159 -7.33 -8.34 5.04
CA VAL A 159 -8.43 -8.01 5.95
C VAL A 159 -9.43 -9.15 5.88
N ILE A 160 -9.81 -9.71 7.03
CA ILE A 160 -10.64 -10.90 7.14
C ILE A 160 -11.78 -10.62 8.11
N ASP A 161 -13.01 -10.88 7.70
CA ASP A 161 -14.18 -10.66 8.54
C ASP A 161 -14.37 -11.74 9.62
N ARG A 162 -15.41 -11.57 10.44
CA ARG A 162 -15.73 -12.48 11.56
C ARG A 162 -16.22 -13.85 11.13
N ASP A 163 -16.54 -14.04 9.85
CA ASP A 163 -16.92 -15.34 9.27
C ASP A 163 -15.75 -16.00 8.54
N GLY A 164 -14.58 -15.37 8.61
CA GLY A 164 -13.37 -15.85 7.98
C GLY A 164 -13.27 -15.51 6.49
N LYS A 165 -14.17 -14.69 5.97
CA LYS A 165 -14.11 -14.24 4.57
C LYS A 165 -13.01 -13.19 4.42
N ILE A 166 -12.18 -13.34 3.40
CA ILE A 166 -11.18 -12.35 3.05
C ILE A 166 -11.87 -11.17 2.32
N LEU A 167 -11.82 -9.99 2.90
CA LEU A 167 -12.39 -8.75 2.37
C LEU A 167 -11.40 -7.96 1.52
N LEU A 168 -10.10 -8.10 1.83
CA LEU A 168 -8.99 -7.47 1.12
C LEU A 168 -7.79 -8.40 1.10
N LYS A 169 -7.14 -8.50 -0.04
CA LYS A 169 -5.77 -8.95 -0.22
C LYS A 169 -5.02 -7.88 -0.99
N LYS A 170 -4.09 -7.20 -0.33
CA LYS A 170 -3.25 -6.16 -0.93
C LYS A 170 -1.82 -6.66 -1.04
N ILE A 171 -1.27 -6.68 -2.24
CA ILE A 171 0.15 -6.94 -2.49
C ILE A 171 0.84 -5.60 -2.72
N GLY A 172 1.93 -5.36 -2.03
CA GLY A 172 2.57 -4.05 -1.95
C GLY A 172 2.10 -3.24 -0.74
N GLY A 173 2.62 -2.02 -0.57
CA GLY A 173 2.32 -1.17 0.56
C GLY A 173 0.83 -0.86 0.70
N THR A 174 0.35 -0.80 1.95
CA THR A 174 -1.02 -0.45 2.29
C THR A 174 -1.07 0.81 3.16
N THR A 175 -2.22 1.48 3.17
CA THR A 175 -2.49 2.67 3.98
C THR A 175 -3.61 2.41 4.98
N ALA A 176 -3.66 3.19 6.07
CA ALA A 176 -4.77 3.12 7.02
C ALA A 176 -6.12 3.40 6.33
N ALA A 177 -6.17 4.31 5.36
CA ALA A 177 -7.40 4.62 4.63
C ALA A 177 -7.93 3.42 3.81
N GLU A 178 -7.04 2.63 3.21
CA GLU A 178 -7.41 1.39 2.51
C GLU A 178 -7.94 0.35 3.50
N LEU A 179 -7.30 0.19 4.65
CA LEU A 179 -7.75 -0.70 5.71
C LEU A 179 -9.11 -0.28 6.27
N GLU A 180 -9.32 1.00 6.57
CA GLU A 180 -10.62 1.55 7.01
C GLU A 180 -11.72 1.26 5.98
N THR A 181 -11.41 1.44 4.71
CA THR A 181 -12.35 1.13 3.62
C THR A 181 -12.72 -0.35 3.60
N ALA A 182 -11.75 -1.25 3.82
CA ALA A 182 -12.01 -2.68 3.89
C ALA A 182 -12.85 -3.04 5.14
N LEU A 183 -12.59 -2.40 6.30
CA LEU A 183 -13.35 -2.62 7.53
C LEU A 183 -14.81 -2.22 7.39
N THR A 184 -15.14 -1.16 6.62
CA THR A 184 -16.55 -0.78 6.39
C THR A 184 -17.35 -1.86 5.67
N ARG A 185 -16.70 -2.78 4.94
CA ARG A 185 -17.34 -3.92 4.30
C ARG A 185 -17.65 -5.05 5.28
N ALA A 186 -16.87 -5.16 6.38
CA ALA A 186 -17.09 -6.14 7.43
C ALA A 186 -18.29 -5.82 8.33
N ALA A 187 -18.76 -4.55 8.33
CA ALA A 187 -19.86 -4.09 9.15
C ALA A 187 -21.25 -4.26 8.49
N LYS A 188 -21.29 -4.76 7.25
CA LYS A 188 -22.51 -5.01 6.47
C LYS A 188 -22.90 -6.48 6.50
#